data_8c2baf78f294c91d5f088f6dcc3d3460
#
_entry.id   8c2baf78f294c91d5f088f6dcc3d3460
#
_cell.length_a   1.000
_cell.length_b   1.000
_cell.length_c   1.000
_cell.angle_alpha   90.00
_cell.angle_beta   90.00
_cell.angle_gamma   90.00
#
_symmetry.space_group_name_H-M   'P 1'
#
loop_
_entity.id
_entity.type
_entity.pdbx_description
1 polymer ?
#
loop_
_entity_poly.entity_id
_entity_poly.type
_entity_poly.pdbx_seq_one_letter_code
_entity_poly.pdbx_strand_id
1 'polypeptide(L)'
;SKDVKSPVKEDWNTIVKASIDDYNEANERCRNAVADQVKALEMFCSKRLSVLAGPAGTGKTTVVKAFLKSPQIKAEGTLLLAPTGKARVRLGNMSAGIQALTIAQFLTRQGFFDWDTMTPCVPEDAEKRKYCGAKNVIIDECSMLTCKDFYVLMKALDLKNINRIILIGDPFQLPPIGPGRPFADLFNYLKDNKDEYLRSAITKLRYVVRTINTGDSDILTLASWFSGEKPAKNSDLIFEQVAKGNLNNDLVVYTWNDENDLKDCLKEAIEKELPEEEGKSLSDKIRKSIGLDDVNKALNDPSKVEKFQVLSPVKNPVWGTFQINSYFQEWVGINKKFSIEIAPITISALDKVIQLKNERKKSTSKEECQLSNGQIGFVNYANKWEKKSTVVFTGLPNKRFSYYSSKSDEADNTIDLAYAITIHKSQGSDFDTVLVVLPKSGRILSRELIYTALTRARKKLILLIQDNISWLIEYTKPQMSVLAKRNTNLFSTSVREDISNIPYVEGLIHTTLKPGLIVRSKSEVIIANILYERGIDFEYERMIEDNGRRCIPDFTFEDASGDPILWEHLGMLDNPAYRESWEKKRDFYKSIGYIEGVNLFTTVDHENGSIDSTEIAAIVDKLEDLI
;
A
#
# COMPACT_ATOMS: atom_id res chain seq x y z
N SER A 1 16.86 21.28 21.82
CA SER A 1 16.45 20.38 22.91
C SER A 1 15.88 19.10 22.31
N LYS A 2 16.39 17.95 22.78
CA LYS A 2 15.97 16.63 22.30
C LYS A 2 14.66 16.18 22.96
N ASP A 3 14.39 16.64 24.18
CA ASP A 3 13.19 16.29 24.98
C ASP A 3 12.19 17.43 25.06
N VAL A 4 10.96 17.09 25.41
CA VAL A 4 9.91 18.07 25.70
C VAL A 4 10.21 18.80 26.98
N LYS A 5 10.10 20.15 27.01
CA LYS A 5 10.41 20.97 28.18
C LYS A 5 9.53 20.67 29.40
N SER A 6 8.26 20.28 29.14
CA SER A 6 7.29 19.96 30.19
C SER A 6 6.66 18.60 29.87
N PRO A 7 7.24 17.49 30.35
CA PRO A 7 6.67 16.16 30.10
C PRO A 7 5.33 16.02 30.83
N VAL A 8 4.37 15.41 30.13
CA VAL A 8 3.03 15.12 30.67
C VAL A 8 3.13 13.93 31.63
N LYS A 9 2.54 14.07 32.82
CA LYS A 9 2.48 13.00 33.83
C LYS A 9 1.03 12.65 34.09
N GLU A 10 0.61 11.46 33.67
CA GLU A 10 -0.73 10.91 33.88
C GLU A 10 -0.62 9.44 34.30
N ASP A 11 -1.66 8.90 34.91
CA ASP A 11 -1.77 7.45 35.06
C ASP A 11 -2.25 6.81 33.76
N TRP A 12 -1.29 6.64 32.84
CA TRP A 12 -1.55 6.07 31.52
C TRP A 12 -2.12 4.65 31.59
N ASN A 13 -1.76 3.88 32.61
CA ASN A 13 -2.25 2.51 32.78
C ASN A 13 -3.76 2.49 32.97
N THR A 14 -4.27 3.28 33.89
CA THR A 14 -5.72 3.43 34.13
C THR A 14 -6.44 3.99 32.90
N ILE A 15 -5.87 5.00 32.23
CA ILE A 15 -6.49 5.63 31.05
C ILE A 15 -6.57 4.65 29.87
N VAL A 16 -5.53 3.85 29.63
CA VAL A 16 -5.50 2.86 28.56
C VAL A 16 -6.46 1.72 28.85
N LYS A 17 -6.43 1.14 30.05
CA LYS A 17 -7.37 0.09 30.46
C LYS A 17 -8.83 0.52 30.24
N ALA A 18 -9.18 1.74 30.63
CA ALA A 18 -10.52 2.32 30.43
C ALA A 18 -10.84 2.67 28.97
N SER A 19 -9.88 2.54 28.05
CA SER A 19 -10.05 2.85 26.62
C SER A 19 -10.11 1.60 25.73
N ILE A 20 -9.94 0.41 26.31
CA ILE A 20 -10.07 -0.89 25.64
C ILE A 20 -11.40 -1.49 26.02
N ASP A 21 -12.27 -1.66 25.03
CA ASP A 21 -13.51 -2.40 25.21
C ASP A 21 -13.16 -3.88 25.53
N ASP A 22 -13.87 -4.51 26.48
CA ASP A 22 -13.63 -5.91 26.90
C ASP A 22 -12.24 -6.19 27.49
N TYR A 23 -11.61 -5.21 28.17
CA TYR A 23 -10.34 -5.44 28.86
C TYR A 23 -10.44 -6.57 29.88
N ASN A 24 -9.58 -7.58 29.75
CA ASN A 24 -9.50 -8.71 30.67
C ASN A 24 -8.10 -8.81 31.29
N GLU A 25 -7.99 -8.51 32.58
CA GLU A 25 -6.72 -8.54 33.32
C GLU A 25 -6.11 -9.94 33.46
N ALA A 26 -6.94 -11.00 33.43
CA ALA A 26 -6.45 -12.38 33.46
C ALA A 26 -5.76 -12.80 32.15
N ASN A 27 -6.07 -12.12 31.03
CA ASN A 27 -5.48 -12.41 29.74
C ASN A 27 -4.10 -11.75 29.60
N GLU A 28 -3.04 -12.56 29.44
CA GLU A 28 -1.66 -12.10 29.29
C GLU A 28 -1.47 -11.18 28.08
N ARG A 29 -2.12 -11.48 26.94
CA ARG A 29 -2.07 -10.64 25.72
C ARG A 29 -2.67 -9.27 25.96
N CYS A 30 -3.76 -9.17 26.75
CA CYS A 30 -4.35 -7.90 27.16
C CYS A 30 -3.35 -7.06 27.97
N ARG A 31 -2.72 -7.68 28.97
CA ARG A 31 -1.72 -6.99 29.80
C ARG A 31 -0.55 -6.48 28.97
N ASN A 32 -0.03 -7.32 28.07
CA ASN A 32 1.09 -6.98 27.20
C ASN A 32 0.70 -5.87 26.19
N ALA A 33 -0.50 -5.88 25.64
CA ALA A 33 -1.02 -4.83 24.77
C ALA A 33 -1.13 -3.49 25.51
N VAL A 34 -1.64 -3.49 26.75
CA VAL A 34 -1.67 -2.29 27.61
C VAL A 34 -0.27 -1.78 27.87
N ALA A 35 0.68 -2.67 28.20
CA ALA A 35 2.07 -2.26 28.47
C ALA A 35 2.73 -1.59 27.24
N ASP A 36 2.55 -2.14 26.03
CA ASP A 36 3.04 -1.53 24.78
C ASP A 36 2.38 -0.16 24.54
N GLN A 37 1.09 0.00 24.80
CA GLN A 37 0.36 1.26 24.64
C GLN A 37 0.77 2.32 25.68
N VAL A 38 0.97 1.92 26.93
CA VAL A 38 1.49 2.81 27.99
C VAL A 38 2.88 3.32 27.63
N LYS A 39 3.78 2.42 27.20
CA LYS A 39 5.12 2.80 26.74
C LYS A 39 5.07 3.81 25.58
N ALA A 40 4.13 3.66 24.65
CA ALA A 40 3.93 4.61 23.56
C ALA A 40 3.51 6.00 24.08
N LEU A 41 2.62 6.05 25.06
CA LEU A 41 2.17 7.31 25.68
C LEU A 41 3.30 8.01 26.46
N GLU A 42 4.10 7.27 27.21
CA GLU A 42 5.29 7.80 27.90
C GLU A 42 6.29 8.39 26.90
N MET A 43 6.52 7.72 25.77
CA MET A 43 7.33 8.24 24.68
C MET A 43 6.75 9.54 24.10
N PHE A 44 5.43 9.60 23.81
CA PHE A 44 4.76 10.82 23.32
C PHE A 44 4.91 11.98 24.30
N CYS A 45 4.90 11.71 25.61
CA CYS A 45 5.00 12.72 26.63
C CYS A 45 6.41 13.26 26.82
N SER A 46 7.44 12.45 26.56
CA SER A 46 8.85 12.78 26.82
C SER A 46 9.60 13.27 25.57
N LYS A 47 9.26 12.78 24.38
CA LYS A 47 10.01 13.04 23.15
C LYS A 47 9.37 14.11 22.27
N ARG A 48 10.22 14.94 21.64
CA ARG A 48 9.75 15.90 20.62
C ARG A 48 9.37 15.24 19.30
N LEU A 49 10.06 14.17 18.92
CA LEU A 49 9.72 13.32 17.79
C LEU A 49 9.45 11.92 18.31
N SER A 50 8.31 11.38 17.96
CA SER A 50 7.90 10.02 18.33
C SER A 50 7.38 9.27 17.11
N VAL A 51 7.77 8.01 16.97
CA VAL A 51 7.29 7.10 15.93
C VAL A 51 6.54 5.94 16.57
N LEU A 52 5.26 5.84 16.27
CA LEU A 52 4.41 4.73 16.70
C LEU A 52 4.15 3.80 15.51
N ALA A 53 4.73 2.63 15.55
CA ALA A 53 4.54 1.61 14.53
C ALA A 53 3.69 0.45 15.05
N GLY A 54 3.01 -0.24 14.14
CA GLY A 54 2.30 -1.47 14.46
C GLY A 54 1.31 -1.88 13.37
N PRO A 55 0.98 -3.18 13.30
CA PRO A 55 -0.04 -3.71 12.40
C PRO A 55 -1.42 -3.07 12.61
N ALA A 56 -2.33 -3.32 11.66
CA ALA A 56 -3.73 -2.97 11.84
C ALA A 56 -4.32 -3.72 13.07
N GLY A 57 -5.15 -3.03 13.87
CA GLY A 57 -5.79 -3.65 15.04
C GLY A 57 -4.98 -3.67 16.34
N THR A 58 -3.74 -3.19 16.36
CA THR A 58 -2.91 -3.14 17.58
C THR A 58 -3.26 -2.00 18.54
N GLY A 59 -4.25 -1.16 18.18
CA GLY A 59 -4.70 -0.07 19.06
C GLY A 59 -3.93 1.25 18.88
N LYS A 60 -3.28 1.49 17.73
CA LYS A 60 -2.64 2.80 17.42
C LYS A 60 -3.59 3.97 17.69
N THR A 61 -4.82 3.87 17.24
CA THR A 61 -5.84 4.91 17.43
C THR A 61 -6.32 5.01 18.88
N THR A 62 -6.30 3.91 19.63
CA THR A 62 -6.58 3.89 21.08
C THR A 62 -5.54 4.69 21.86
N VAL A 63 -4.26 4.55 21.50
CA VAL A 63 -3.17 5.36 22.06
C VAL A 63 -3.40 6.85 21.81
N VAL A 64 -3.76 7.25 20.58
CA VAL A 64 -4.09 8.64 20.26
C VAL A 64 -5.27 9.14 21.09
N LYS A 65 -6.35 8.35 21.18
CA LYS A 65 -7.53 8.69 21.99
C LYS A 65 -7.17 8.90 23.46
N ALA A 66 -6.33 8.03 24.02
CA ALA A 66 -5.85 8.14 25.38
C ALA A 66 -4.98 9.40 25.57
N PHE A 67 -4.04 9.69 24.68
CA PHE A 67 -3.20 10.87 24.70
C PHE A 67 -4.02 12.18 24.69
N LEU A 68 -5.05 12.27 23.86
CA LEU A 68 -5.91 13.43 23.73
C LEU A 68 -6.85 13.63 24.93
N LYS A 69 -6.98 12.66 25.84
CA LYS A 69 -7.74 12.83 27.10
C LYS A 69 -7.02 13.69 28.12
N SER A 70 -5.68 13.79 28.08
CA SER A 70 -4.90 14.59 29.04
C SER A 70 -5.30 16.06 29.01
N PRO A 71 -5.59 16.69 30.18
CA PRO A 71 -5.89 18.11 30.29
C PRO A 71 -4.78 19.01 29.76
N GLN A 72 -3.52 18.66 30.00
CA GLN A 72 -2.35 19.41 29.53
C GLN A 72 -2.29 19.40 27.99
N ILE A 73 -2.49 18.24 27.35
CA ILE A 73 -2.48 18.11 25.89
C ILE A 73 -3.63 18.90 25.26
N LYS A 74 -4.79 18.90 25.90
CA LYS A 74 -5.93 19.72 25.44
C LYS A 74 -5.60 21.21 25.50
N ALA A 75 -4.97 21.69 26.59
CA ALA A 75 -4.57 23.07 26.75
C ALA A 75 -3.49 23.50 25.74
N GLU A 76 -2.54 22.63 25.42
CA GLU A 76 -1.49 22.87 24.43
C GLU A 76 -2.00 22.90 22.98
N GLY A 77 -3.16 22.30 22.71
CA GLY A 77 -3.74 22.13 21.39
C GLY A 77 -3.04 21.04 20.56
N THR A 78 -3.82 20.39 19.70
CA THR A 78 -3.31 19.32 18.84
C THR A 78 -3.82 19.48 17.40
N LEU A 79 -2.90 19.45 16.44
CA LEU A 79 -3.18 19.34 15.02
C LEU A 79 -3.20 17.87 14.62
N LEU A 80 -4.32 17.39 14.09
CA LEU A 80 -4.52 16.01 13.64
C LEU A 80 -4.50 15.95 12.13
N LEU A 81 -3.58 15.17 11.57
CA LEU A 81 -3.37 15.03 10.13
C LEU A 81 -3.44 13.58 9.68
N ALA A 82 -3.96 13.36 8.47
CA ALA A 82 -3.94 12.07 7.80
C ALA A 82 -3.77 12.25 6.27
N PRO A 83 -3.18 11.29 5.53
CA PRO A 83 -2.99 11.42 4.09
C PRO A 83 -4.30 11.33 3.31
N THR A 84 -5.27 10.57 3.78
CA THR A 84 -6.53 10.32 3.08
C THR A 84 -7.74 10.86 3.83
N GLY A 85 -8.83 11.15 3.09
CA GLY A 85 -10.08 11.59 3.69
C GLY A 85 -10.69 10.56 4.63
N LYS A 86 -10.56 9.27 4.32
CA LYS A 86 -11.07 8.20 5.18
C LYS A 86 -10.30 8.09 6.49
N ALA A 87 -8.97 8.12 6.44
CA ALA A 87 -8.13 8.14 7.65
C ALA A 87 -8.42 9.39 8.50
N ARG A 88 -8.63 10.56 7.86
CA ARG A 88 -9.06 11.79 8.53
C ARG A 88 -10.37 11.61 9.28
N VAL A 89 -11.41 11.03 8.65
CA VAL A 89 -12.71 10.82 9.29
C VAL A 89 -12.57 9.87 10.49
N ARG A 90 -11.82 8.76 10.31
CA ARG A 90 -11.54 7.83 11.40
C ARG A 90 -10.84 8.52 12.59
N LEU A 91 -9.80 9.30 12.30
CA LEU A 91 -9.05 10.03 13.30
C LEU A 91 -9.90 11.09 14.01
N GLY A 92 -10.74 11.83 13.26
CA GLY A 92 -11.66 12.84 13.79
C GLY A 92 -12.73 12.26 14.71
N ASN A 93 -13.35 11.14 14.34
CA ASN A 93 -14.38 10.48 15.15
C ASN A 93 -13.88 10.00 16.53
N MET A 94 -12.58 9.76 16.66
CA MET A 94 -11.95 9.28 17.91
C MET A 94 -11.39 10.39 18.78
N SER A 95 -11.35 11.64 18.30
CA SER A 95 -10.58 12.74 18.90
C SER A 95 -11.40 13.72 19.72
N ALA A 96 -12.56 13.30 20.27
CA ALA A 96 -13.33 14.08 21.25
C ALA A 96 -13.58 15.55 20.83
N GLY A 97 -13.95 15.78 19.56
CA GLY A 97 -14.30 17.10 19.03
C GLY A 97 -13.15 17.87 18.37
N ILE A 98 -11.92 17.33 18.32
CA ILE A 98 -10.83 17.95 17.57
C ILE A 98 -10.99 17.63 16.08
N GLN A 99 -11.04 18.65 15.23
CA GLN A 99 -11.15 18.49 13.80
C GLN A 99 -9.84 17.95 13.20
N ALA A 100 -9.89 16.76 12.61
CA ALA A 100 -8.79 16.25 11.80
C ALA A 100 -8.85 16.81 10.38
N LEU A 101 -7.68 17.01 9.75
CA LEU A 101 -7.53 17.47 8.37
C LEU A 101 -6.78 16.43 7.53
N THR A 102 -7.04 16.42 6.22
CA THR A 102 -6.07 15.78 5.34
C THR A 102 -4.82 16.66 5.21
N ILE A 103 -3.68 16.03 4.93
CA ILE A 103 -2.42 16.77 4.70
C ILE A 103 -2.60 17.78 3.57
N ALA A 104 -3.26 17.42 2.47
CA ALA A 104 -3.57 18.34 1.39
C ALA A 104 -4.43 19.53 1.86
N GLN A 105 -5.48 19.30 2.68
CA GLN A 105 -6.30 20.39 3.26
C GLN A 105 -5.47 21.32 4.15
N PHE A 106 -4.59 20.75 4.98
CA PHE A 106 -3.70 21.53 5.83
C PHE A 106 -2.74 22.37 5.00
N LEU A 107 -2.03 21.78 4.04
CA LEU A 107 -1.08 22.47 3.17
C LEU A 107 -1.77 23.58 2.36
N THR A 108 -2.97 23.32 1.84
CA THR A 108 -3.79 24.33 1.16
C THR A 108 -4.09 25.53 2.05
N ARG A 109 -4.52 25.29 3.29
CA ARG A 109 -4.84 26.37 4.25
C ARG A 109 -3.63 27.21 4.62
N GLN A 110 -2.43 26.62 4.59
CA GLN A 110 -1.18 27.30 4.87
C GLN A 110 -0.53 27.93 3.61
N GLY A 111 -1.11 27.69 2.41
CA GLY A 111 -0.55 28.17 1.14
C GLY A 111 0.68 27.38 0.67
N PHE A 112 0.78 26.11 1.04
CA PHE A 112 1.82 25.16 0.63
C PHE A 112 1.29 24.14 -0.38
N PHE A 113 0.34 24.55 -1.23
CA PHE A 113 -0.27 23.69 -2.22
C PHE A 113 -0.49 24.47 -3.51
N ASP A 114 0.01 23.95 -4.60
CA ASP A 114 -0.16 24.48 -5.94
C ASP A 114 -1.43 23.87 -6.58
N TRP A 115 -2.39 24.71 -6.91
CA TRP A 115 -3.66 24.30 -7.48
C TRP A 115 -3.58 23.99 -8.98
N ASP A 116 -2.60 24.54 -9.70
CA ASP A 116 -2.42 24.32 -11.13
C ASP A 116 -1.85 22.92 -11.39
N THR A 117 -0.86 22.53 -10.58
CA THR A 117 -0.26 21.19 -10.64
C THR A 117 -0.92 20.17 -9.70
N MET A 118 -1.86 20.61 -8.85
CA MET A 118 -2.51 19.78 -7.82
C MET A 118 -1.52 19.07 -6.88
N THR A 119 -0.40 19.71 -6.58
CA THR A 119 0.69 19.12 -5.77
C THR A 119 1.13 20.01 -4.61
N PRO A 120 1.67 19.42 -3.52
CA PRO A 120 2.35 20.17 -2.48
C PRO A 120 3.56 20.93 -3.02
N CYS A 121 3.74 22.18 -2.58
CA CYS A 121 4.87 23.04 -2.94
C CYS A 121 5.31 23.88 -1.74
N VAL A 122 6.56 24.34 -1.76
CA VAL A 122 7.08 25.29 -0.75
C VAL A 122 7.05 26.68 -1.37
N PRO A 123 6.22 27.62 -0.87
CA PRO A 123 6.13 28.98 -1.41
C PRO A 123 7.40 29.80 -1.06
N GLU A 124 7.68 30.86 -1.81
CA GLU A 124 8.83 31.75 -1.57
C GLU A 124 8.79 32.39 -0.17
N ASP A 125 7.59 32.76 0.31
CA ASP A 125 7.35 33.34 1.63
C ASP A 125 7.05 32.29 2.73
N ALA A 126 7.50 31.05 2.55
CA ALA A 126 7.23 29.91 3.44
C ALA A 126 7.44 30.21 4.94
N GLU A 127 8.50 30.98 5.29
CA GLU A 127 8.80 31.30 6.69
C GLU A 127 7.67 32.12 7.36
N LYS A 128 6.93 32.94 6.62
CA LYS A 128 5.81 33.76 7.13
C LYS A 128 4.53 32.95 7.28
N ARG A 129 4.42 31.81 6.56
CA ARG A 129 3.23 30.97 6.51
C ARG A 129 3.25 29.74 7.41
N LYS A 130 4.30 29.58 8.20
CA LYS A 130 4.45 28.42 9.09
C LYS A 130 3.33 28.35 10.11
N TYR A 131 2.78 27.16 10.28
CA TYR A 131 1.73 26.90 11.24
C TYR A 131 2.26 26.86 12.68
N CYS A 132 1.67 27.66 13.56
CA CYS A 132 2.03 27.76 14.99
C CYS A 132 0.81 27.59 15.94
N GLY A 133 -0.35 27.19 15.41
CA GLY A 133 -1.62 27.17 16.15
C GLY A 133 -1.78 26.05 17.19
N ALA A 134 -0.92 25.03 17.20
CA ALA A 134 -0.94 23.95 18.17
C ALA A 134 0.48 23.55 18.58
N LYS A 135 0.63 23.00 19.78
CA LYS A 135 1.93 22.49 20.27
C LYS A 135 2.19 21.03 19.96
N ASN A 136 1.13 20.28 19.64
CA ASN A 136 1.22 18.88 19.32
C ASN A 136 0.76 18.65 17.87
N VAL A 137 1.49 17.85 17.09
CA VAL A 137 1.14 17.45 15.74
C VAL A 137 1.12 15.93 15.69
N ILE A 138 0.00 15.35 15.31
CA ILE A 138 -0.15 13.91 15.13
C ILE A 138 -0.46 13.65 13.66
N ILE A 139 0.31 12.77 13.04
CA ILE A 139 0.15 12.36 11.65
C ILE A 139 -0.09 10.86 11.62
N ASP A 140 -1.31 10.46 11.26
CA ASP A 140 -1.69 9.04 11.14
C ASP A 140 -1.49 8.54 9.70
N GLU A 141 -1.36 7.23 9.51
CA GLU A 141 -1.12 6.54 8.23
C GLU A 141 0.11 7.08 7.47
N CYS A 142 1.20 7.35 8.19
CA CYS A 142 2.42 7.92 7.61
C CYS A 142 3.10 7.05 6.53
N SER A 143 2.79 5.74 6.47
CA SER A 143 3.27 4.84 5.43
C SER A 143 2.86 5.26 4.01
N MET A 144 1.80 6.07 3.88
CA MET A 144 1.30 6.58 2.61
C MET A 144 1.95 7.89 2.14
N LEU A 145 2.87 8.48 2.91
CA LEU A 145 3.50 9.76 2.58
C LEU A 145 4.67 9.58 1.65
N THR A 146 4.68 10.33 0.54
CA THR A 146 5.86 10.47 -0.32
C THR A 146 6.93 11.33 0.35
N CYS A 147 8.17 11.28 -0.16
CA CYS A 147 9.22 12.19 0.31
C CYS A 147 8.84 13.66 0.08
N LYS A 148 8.15 13.98 -1.02
CA LYS A 148 7.68 15.34 -1.31
C LYS A 148 6.64 15.80 -0.28
N ASP A 149 5.62 14.99 -0.03
CA ASP A 149 4.59 15.32 0.96
C ASP A 149 5.19 15.56 2.35
N PHE A 150 6.07 14.65 2.78
CA PHE A 150 6.73 14.74 4.07
C PHE A 150 7.61 15.98 4.18
N TYR A 151 8.40 16.28 3.14
CA TYR A 151 9.25 17.48 3.09
C TYR A 151 8.44 18.76 3.18
N VAL A 152 7.41 18.92 2.33
CA VAL A 152 6.58 20.14 2.31
C VAL A 152 5.82 20.30 3.62
N LEU A 153 5.31 19.19 4.19
CA LEU A 153 4.64 19.19 5.48
C LEU A 153 5.58 19.70 6.60
N MET A 154 6.82 19.20 6.66
CA MET A 154 7.80 19.66 7.65
C MET A 154 8.16 21.15 7.45
N LYS A 155 8.18 21.66 6.21
CA LYS A 155 8.39 23.08 5.91
C LYS A 155 7.20 23.96 6.32
N ALA A 156 5.99 23.44 6.25
CA ALA A 156 4.79 24.17 6.64
C ALA A 156 4.58 24.27 8.16
N LEU A 157 5.31 23.52 8.95
CA LEU A 157 5.22 23.52 10.42
C LEU A 157 6.29 24.42 11.04
N ASP A 158 5.92 25.23 12.05
CA ASP A 158 6.90 25.97 12.87
C ASP A 158 7.50 25.03 13.93
N LEU A 159 8.54 24.31 13.53
CA LEU A 159 9.21 23.33 14.38
C LEU A 159 9.81 23.93 15.66
N LYS A 160 9.99 25.25 15.76
CA LYS A 160 10.49 25.91 16.98
C LYS A 160 9.41 25.97 18.07
N ASN A 161 8.16 26.17 17.65
CA ASN A 161 7.02 26.32 18.53
C ASN A 161 6.28 25.00 18.84
N ILE A 162 6.53 23.94 18.06
CA ILE A 162 5.92 22.63 18.25
C ILE A 162 6.69 21.87 19.35
N ASN A 163 5.97 21.37 20.34
CA ASN A 163 6.51 20.54 21.41
C ASN A 163 6.66 19.08 20.98
N ARG A 164 5.68 18.53 20.24
CA ARG A 164 5.62 17.11 19.87
C ARG A 164 5.18 16.91 18.44
N ILE A 165 5.91 16.07 17.73
CA ILE A 165 5.54 15.52 16.42
C ILE A 165 5.44 14.01 16.59
N ILE A 166 4.26 13.46 16.37
CA ILE A 166 3.96 12.04 16.53
C ILE A 166 3.59 11.48 15.16
N LEU A 167 4.40 10.57 14.65
CA LEU A 167 4.22 9.90 13.39
C LEU A 167 3.69 8.48 13.63
N ILE A 168 2.56 8.14 13.04
CA ILE A 168 1.87 6.86 13.27
C ILE A 168 1.69 6.15 11.94
N GLY A 169 1.99 4.85 11.89
CA GLY A 169 1.82 4.07 10.67
C GLY A 169 2.22 2.61 10.83
N ASP A 170 2.24 1.92 9.71
CA ASP A 170 2.72 0.55 9.61
C ASP A 170 3.82 0.50 8.54
N PRO A 171 5.10 0.33 8.92
CA PRO A 171 6.22 0.39 7.98
C PRO A 171 6.26 -0.79 6.99
N PHE A 172 5.41 -1.81 7.18
CA PHE A 172 5.36 -3.02 6.35
C PHE A 172 4.20 -3.02 5.36
N GLN A 173 3.30 -2.05 5.44
CA GLN A 173 2.25 -1.86 4.44
C GLN A 173 2.82 -1.32 3.13
N LEU A 174 1.96 -1.30 2.10
CA LEU A 174 2.28 -0.72 0.81
C LEU A 174 2.93 0.66 0.96
N PRO A 175 4.06 0.90 0.26
CA PRO A 175 4.66 2.23 0.21
C PRO A 175 3.75 3.24 -0.51
N PRO A 176 4.03 4.55 -0.37
CA PRO A 176 3.23 5.57 -1.03
C PRO A 176 3.21 5.42 -2.55
N ILE A 177 2.13 5.87 -3.18
CA ILE A 177 2.09 6.03 -4.64
C ILE A 177 2.92 7.26 -4.99
N GLY A 178 4.17 7.03 -5.44
CA GLY A 178 5.14 8.09 -5.72
C GLY A 178 6.50 7.83 -5.06
N PRO A 179 7.46 8.75 -5.21
CA PRO A 179 8.85 8.51 -4.82
C PRO A 179 9.05 8.47 -3.31
N GLY A 180 9.94 7.57 -2.89
CA GLY A 180 10.42 7.46 -1.52
C GLY A 180 9.56 6.59 -0.60
N ARG A 181 10.04 6.48 0.65
CA ARG A 181 9.39 5.73 1.75
C ARG A 181 9.77 6.32 3.12
N PRO A 182 9.56 7.64 3.33
CA PRO A 182 10.16 8.37 4.44
C PRO A 182 9.79 7.80 5.81
N PHE A 183 8.60 7.24 5.99
CA PHE A 183 8.19 6.63 7.25
C PHE A 183 8.95 5.33 7.55
N ALA A 184 9.08 4.45 6.55
CA ALA A 184 9.84 3.20 6.70
C ALA A 184 11.34 3.48 6.96
N ASP A 185 11.91 4.47 6.25
CA ASP A 185 13.30 4.88 6.45
C ASP A 185 13.54 5.44 7.85
N LEU A 186 12.66 6.31 8.32
CA LEU A 186 12.75 6.87 9.67
C LEU A 186 12.60 5.77 10.73
N PHE A 187 11.64 4.85 10.52
CA PHE A 187 11.43 3.70 11.40
C PHE A 187 12.70 2.85 11.52
N ASN A 188 13.30 2.45 10.40
CA ASN A 188 14.51 1.63 10.37
C ASN A 188 15.70 2.39 10.98
N TYR A 189 15.89 3.67 10.61
CA TYR A 189 16.96 4.51 11.16
C TYR A 189 16.91 4.60 12.69
N LEU A 190 15.72 4.82 13.26
CA LEU A 190 15.55 4.90 14.72
C LEU A 190 15.72 3.52 15.38
N LYS A 191 15.16 2.47 14.81
CA LYS A 191 15.21 1.09 15.33
C LYS A 191 16.64 0.58 15.46
N ASP A 192 17.45 0.80 14.41
CA ASP A 192 18.79 0.23 14.29
C ASP A 192 19.90 1.20 14.74
N ASN A 193 19.51 2.36 15.29
CA ASN A 193 20.47 3.38 15.73
C ASN A 193 21.26 2.94 16.96
N LYS A 194 22.55 3.27 17.00
CA LYS A 194 23.43 3.01 18.17
C LYS A 194 23.10 3.91 19.36
N ASP A 195 22.60 5.14 19.12
CA ASP A 195 22.19 6.07 20.16
C ASP A 195 20.87 5.59 20.80
N GLU A 196 20.93 5.21 22.07
CA GLU A 196 19.78 4.75 22.85
C GLU A 196 18.67 5.81 22.93
N TYR A 197 19.05 7.09 22.97
CA TYR A 197 18.09 8.18 22.95
C TYR A 197 17.25 8.19 21.67
N LEU A 198 17.88 7.97 20.51
CA LEU A 198 17.16 7.87 19.22
C LEU A 198 16.32 6.61 19.16
N ARG A 199 16.82 5.47 19.63
CA ARG A 199 16.01 4.24 19.73
C ARG A 199 14.79 4.39 20.62
N SER A 200 14.88 5.19 21.68
CA SER A 200 13.74 5.44 22.58
C SER A 200 12.64 6.33 21.99
N ALA A 201 12.85 6.90 20.78
CA ALA A 201 11.85 7.68 20.05
C ALA A 201 10.90 6.81 19.21
N ILE A 202 11.04 5.49 19.27
CA ILE A 202 10.17 4.54 18.57
C ILE A 202 9.52 3.58 19.56
N THR A 203 8.24 3.32 19.34
CA THR A 203 7.52 2.23 20.01
C THR A 203 6.75 1.43 18.95
N LYS A 204 6.86 0.11 19.04
CA LYS A 204 6.11 -0.81 18.20
C LYS A 204 5.05 -1.51 19.03
N LEU A 205 3.79 -1.39 18.61
CA LEU A 205 2.68 -2.17 19.15
C LEU A 205 2.70 -3.56 18.50
N ARG A 206 2.76 -4.61 19.31
CA ARG A 206 2.93 -6.00 18.84
C ARG A 206 1.64 -6.81 18.93
N TYR A 207 0.81 -6.49 19.92
CA TYR A 207 -0.37 -7.30 20.23
C TYR A 207 -1.61 -6.72 19.57
N VAL A 208 -2.31 -7.56 18.79
CA VAL A 208 -3.55 -7.17 18.15
C VAL A 208 -4.69 -7.27 19.16
N VAL A 209 -5.23 -6.12 19.56
CA VAL A 209 -6.29 -6.02 20.59
C VAL A 209 -7.60 -6.64 20.11
N ARG A 210 -7.86 -6.64 18.81
CA ARG A 210 -9.12 -7.11 18.20
C ARG A 210 -9.36 -8.63 18.39
N THR A 211 -8.30 -9.42 18.48
CA THR A 211 -8.38 -10.89 18.56
C THR A 211 -8.02 -11.43 19.93
N ILE A 212 -7.90 -10.57 20.93
CA ILE A 212 -7.47 -10.94 22.27
C ILE A 212 -8.38 -12.03 22.91
N ASN A 213 -9.67 -11.98 22.62
CA ASN A 213 -10.66 -12.89 23.19
C ASN A 213 -10.95 -14.14 22.31
N THR A 214 -10.44 -14.20 21.08
CA THR A 214 -10.73 -15.27 20.10
C THR A 214 -9.63 -16.31 19.95
N GLY A 215 -8.52 -16.20 20.70
CA GLY A 215 -7.38 -17.14 20.62
C GLY A 215 -6.37 -16.75 19.52
N ASP A 216 -5.67 -17.75 18.96
CA ASP A 216 -4.72 -17.56 17.88
C ASP A 216 -5.46 -17.30 16.56
N SER A 217 -5.01 -16.29 15.82
CA SER A 217 -5.59 -15.90 14.53
C SER A 217 -4.71 -16.41 13.39
N ASP A 218 -5.29 -17.20 12.50
CA ASP A 218 -4.63 -17.69 11.30
C ASP A 218 -4.35 -16.55 10.33
N ILE A 219 -5.22 -15.54 10.28
CA ILE A 219 -4.99 -14.31 9.49
C ILE A 219 -3.69 -13.63 9.90
N LEU A 220 -3.48 -13.43 11.20
CA LEU A 220 -2.29 -12.75 11.71
C LEU A 220 -1.03 -13.62 11.57
N THR A 221 -1.16 -14.91 11.77
CA THR A 221 -0.07 -15.86 11.57
C THR A 221 0.39 -15.86 10.13
N LEU A 222 -0.53 -15.95 9.17
CA LEU A 222 -0.21 -15.87 7.74
C LEU A 222 0.36 -14.49 7.37
N ALA A 223 -0.25 -13.39 7.82
CA ALA A 223 0.21 -12.04 7.52
C ALA A 223 1.62 -11.75 8.07
N SER A 224 2.02 -12.36 9.19
CA SER A 224 3.34 -12.18 9.79
C SER A 224 4.48 -12.56 8.86
N TRP A 225 4.28 -13.53 7.96
CA TRP A 225 5.24 -13.97 6.96
C TRP A 225 5.52 -12.92 5.87
N PHE A 226 4.59 -12.00 5.68
CA PHE A 226 4.71 -10.90 4.71
C PHE A 226 5.07 -9.56 5.37
N SER A 227 5.30 -9.54 6.70
CA SER A 227 5.68 -8.32 7.43
C SER A 227 7.15 -7.91 7.23
N GLY A 228 8.00 -8.81 6.70
CA GLY A 228 9.44 -8.58 6.61
C GLY A 228 10.18 -8.75 7.94
N GLU A 229 9.50 -9.11 9.01
CA GLU A 229 10.10 -9.48 10.29
C GLU A 229 10.24 -11.00 10.41
N LYS A 230 11.07 -11.43 11.35
CA LYS A 230 11.23 -12.86 11.62
C LYS A 230 9.92 -13.42 12.21
N PRO A 231 9.26 -14.36 11.55
CA PRO A 231 8.04 -14.98 12.04
C PRO A 231 8.27 -15.73 13.36
N ALA A 232 7.20 -15.97 14.11
CA ALA A 232 7.26 -16.76 15.33
C ALA A 232 7.68 -18.21 15.05
N LYS A 233 8.23 -18.91 16.05
CA LYS A 233 8.55 -20.33 15.93
C LYS A 233 7.28 -21.12 15.59
N ASN A 234 7.40 -22.09 14.69
CA ASN A 234 6.33 -23.00 14.23
C ASN A 234 5.15 -22.28 13.51
N SER A 235 5.28 -20.98 13.16
CA SER A 235 4.26 -20.30 12.40
C SER A 235 4.24 -20.69 10.91
N ASP A 236 5.28 -21.39 10.42
CA ASP A 236 5.35 -22.02 9.10
C ASP A 236 4.29 -23.10 8.88
N LEU A 237 3.82 -23.73 9.95
CA LEU A 237 2.70 -24.68 9.92
C LEU A 237 1.43 -24.09 9.28
N ILE A 238 1.27 -22.77 9.26
CA ILE A 238 0.10 -22.11 8.63
C ILE A 238 -0.03 -22.48 7.15
N PHE A 239 1.08 -22.60 6.41
CA PHE A 239 1.04 -22.98 4.99
C PHE A 239 0.57 -24.43 4.79
N GLU A 240 0.97 -25.32 5.68
CA GLU A 240 0.49 -26.70 5.68
C GLU A 240 -0.99 -26.79 6.09
N GLN A 241 -1.41 -26.02 7.10
CA GLN A 241 -2.80 -25.93 7.54
C GLN A 241 -3.71 -25.40 6.43
N VAL A 242 -3.27 -24.37 5.70
CA VAL A 242 -3.98 -23.87 4.53
C VAL A 242 -4.10 -24.94 3.44
N ALA A 243 -3.02 -25.67 3.14
CA ALA A 243 -3.04 -26.71 2.11
C ALA A 243 -3.95 -27.90 2.48
N LYS A 244 -4.12 -28.20 3.78
CA LYS A 244 -4.97 -29.27 4.29
C LYS A 244 -6.41 -28.82 4.62
N GLY A 245 -6.71 -27.52 4.57
CA GLY A 245 -8.00 -26.98 4.97
C GLY A 245 -8.27 -26.99 6.50
N ASN A 246 -7.23 -27.15 7.32
CA ASN A 246 -7.32 -27.21 8.79
C ASN A 246 -7.07 -25.81 9.39
N LEU A 247 -7.96 -24.88 9.14
CA LEU A 247 -7.84 -23.48 9.58
C LEU A 247 -8.85 -23.15 10.67
N ASN A 248 -8.53 -22.13 11.47
CA ASN A 248 -9.50 -21.53 12.39
C ASN A 248 -10.56 -20.74 11.61
N ASN A 249 -11.68 -20.45 12.25
CA ASN A 249 -12.83 -19.80 11.64
C ASN A 249 -12.57 -18.36 11.11
N ASP A 250 -11.42 -17.74 11.42
CA ASP A 250 -11.10 -16.38 10.97
C ASP A 250 -10.45 -16.34 9.58
N LEU A 251 -9.88 -17.45 9.10
CA LEU A 251 -9.30 -17.58 7.76
C LEU A 251 -9.94 -18.77 7.02
N VAL A 252 -10.42 -18.53 5.81
CA VAL A 252 -10.91 -19.56 4.89
C VAL A 252 -10.22 -19.38 3.55
N VAL A 253 -9.84 -20.47 2.90
CA VAL A 253 -9.11 -20.44 1.63
C VAL A 253 -9.86 -21.27 0.59
N TYR A 254 -10.06 -20.67 -0.57
CA TYR A 254 -10.58 -21.30 -1.78
C TYR A 254 -9.52 -21.24 -2.87
N THR A 255 -9.51 -22.20 -3.77
CA THR A 255 -8.62 -22.22 -4.93
C THR A 255 -9.43 -22.14 -6.22
N TRP A 256 -8.87 -21.45 -7.23
CA TRP A 256 -9.46 -21.29 -8.55
C TRP A 256 -8.39 -21.41 -9.63
N ASN A 257 -8.75 -21.85 -10.84
CA ASN A 257 -7.80 -22.10 -11.93
C ASN A 257 -7.98 -21.12 -13.10
N ASP A 258 -9.21 -20.88 -13.53
CA ASP A 258 -9.53 -20.02 -14.66
C ASP A 258 -10.67 -19.03 -14.33
N GLU A 259 -11.13 -18.27 -15.33
CA GLU A 259 -12.16 -17.24 -15.16
C GLU A 259 -13.51 -17.78 -14.68
N ASN A 260 -13.95 -18.89 -15.27
CA ASN A 260 -15.24 -19.48 -14.93
C ASN A 260 -15.19 -20.05 -13.52
N ASP A 261 -14.11 -20.75 -13.21
CA ASP A 261 -13.84 -21.29 -11.88
C ASP A 261 -13.76 -20.17 -10.83
N LEU A 262 -13.14 -19.03 -11.15
CA LEU A 262 -13.13 -17.86 -10.25
C LEU A 262 -14.54 -17.33 -9.99
N LYS A 263 -15.41 -17.22 -11.02
CA LYS A 263 -16.80 -16.74 -10.84
C LYS A 263 -17.59 -17.68 -9.94
N ASP A 264 -17.45 -18.98 -10.14
CA ASP A 264 -18.13 -20.01 -9.34
C ASP A 264 -17.59 -20.07 -7.91
N CYS A 265 -16.27 -19.98 -7.76
CA CYS A 265 -15.58 -19.93 -6.47
C CYS A 265 -15.97 -18.67 -5.65
N LEU A 266 -16.07 -17.50 -6.29
CA LEU A 266 -16.58 -16.28 -5.66
C LEU A 266 -18.02 -16.46 -5.17
N LYS A 267 -18.87 -17.05 -5.99
CA LYS A 267 -20.27 -17.31 -5.65
C LYS A 267 -20.38 -18.28 -4.47
N GLU A 268 -19.67 -19.39 -4.54
CA GLU A 268 -19.61 -20.40 -3.48
C GLU A 268 -19.12 -19.80 -2.15
N ALA A 269 -18.04 -19.01 -2.20
CA ALA A 269 -17.51 -18.34 -1.01
C ALA A 269 -18.52 -17.37 -0.39
N ILE A 270 -19.28 -16.63 -1.20
CA ILE A 270 -20.34 -15.74 -0.70
C ILE A 270 -21.49 -16.55 -0.10
N GLU A 271 -21.90 -17.64 -0.73
CA GLU A 271 -23.00 -18.49 -0.25
C GLU A 271 -22.67 -19.18 1.07
N LYS A 272 -21.43 -19.66 1.25
CA LYS A 272 -21.01 -20.40 2.44
C LYS A 272 -20.56 -19.52 3.59
N GLU A 273 -19.83 -18.43 3.28
CA GLU A 273 -19.07 -17.69 4.28
C GLU A 273 -19.76 -16.43 4.80
N LEU A 274 -20.77 -15.94 4.08
CA LEU A 274 -21.62 -14.86 4.58
C LEU A 274 -22.77 -15.40 5.43
N PRO A 275 -23.27 -14.62 6.40
CA PRO A 275 -24.26 -15.07 7.37
C PRO A 275 -25.48 -15.74 6.73
N GLU A 276 -25.79 -16.95 7.20
CA GLU A 276 -26.95 -17.71 6.73
C GLU A 276 -28.26 -17.06 7.17
N GLU A 277 -29.22 -17.03 6.25
CA GLU A 277 -30.65 -16.96 6.54
C GLU A 277 -31.33 -17.99 5.64
N GLU A 278 -32.01 -18.95 6.24
CA GLU A 278 -32.75 -19.99 5.51
C GLU A 278 -33.70 -19.39 4.48
N GLY A 279 -33.64 -19.89 3.24
CA GLY A 279 -34.56 -19.53 2.15
C GLY A 279 -34.29 -18.21 1.45
N LYS A 280 -33.18 -17.48 1.71
CA LYS A 280 -32.85 -16.23 1.04
C LYS A 280 -31.96 -16.45 -0.19
N SER A 281 -32.16 -15.58 -1.20
CA SER A 281 -31.38 -15.58 -2.43
C SER A 281 -29.95 -15.08 -2.20
N LEU A 282 -29.04 -15.36 -3.16
CA LEU A 282 -27.68 -14.80 -3.17
C LEU A 282 -27.69 -13.26 -3.11
N SER A 283 -28.63 -12.61 -3.81
CA SER A 283 -28.86 -11.17 -3.75
C SER A 283 -29.13 -10.67 -2.33
N ASP A 284 -29.95 -11.38 -1.56
CA ASP A 284 -30.28 -11.00 -0.18
C ASP A 284 -29.06 -11.14 0.74
N LYS A 285 -28.28 -12.22 0.58
CA LYS A 285 -27.03 -12.43 1.33
C LYS A 285 -26.04 -11.30 1.06
N ILE A 286 -25.82 -10.93 -0.21
CA ILE A 286 -24.92 -9.82 -0.57
C ILE A 286 -25.43 -8.52 0.04
N ARG A 287 -26.71 -8.17 -0.13
CA ARG A 287 -27.28 -6.94 0.42
C ARG A 287 -27.15 -6.86 1.94
N LYS A 288 -27.38 -7.95 2.64
CA LYS A 288 -27.23 -8.02 4.10
C LYS A 288 -25.76 -7.84 4.52
N SER A 289 -24.83 -8.47 3.82
CA SER A 289 -23.40 -8.38 4.14
C SER A 289 -22.86 -6.95 4.03
N ILE A 290 -23.40 -6.17 3.10
CA ILE A 290 -23.09 -4.73 2.92
C ILE A 290 -24.11 -3.82 3.65
N GLY A 291 -24.98 -4.35 4.51
CA GLY A 291 -25.93 -3.59 5.33
C GLY A 291 -27.01 -2.86 4.55
N LEU A 292 -27.37 -3.33 3.35
CA LEU A 292 -28.41 -2.77 2.47
C LEU A 292 -29.67 -3.64 2.41
N ASP A 293 -29.86 -4.55 3.38
CA ASP A 293 -31.09 -5.30 3.62
C ASP A 293 -32.25 -4.41 4.11
N ASP A 294 -31.92 -3.32 4.83
CA ASP A 294 -32.85 -2.30 5.29
C ASP A 294 -32.31 -0.90 4.96
N VAL A 295 -32.86 -0.28 3.94
CA VAL A 295 -32.43 1.03 3.42
C VAL A 295 -32.55 2.13 4.48
N ASN A 296 -33.59 2.11 5.33
CA ASN A 296 -33.77 3.12 6.37
C ASN A 296 -32.68 3.02 7.44
N LYS A 297 -32.29 1.79 7.82
CA LYS A 297 -31.14 1.57 8.70
C LYS A 297 -29.83 2.01 8.07
N ALA A 298 -29.64 1.75 6.76
CA ALA A 298 -28.46 2.16 6.02
C ALA A 298 -28.35 3.69 5.88
N LEU A 299 -29.46 4.41 5.74
CA LEU A 299 -29.47 5.89 5.70
C LEU A 299 -29.03 6.50 7.04
N ASN A 300 -29.45 5.91 8.15
CA ASN A 300 -29.09 6.37 9.48
C ASN A 300 -27.65 5.99 9.86
N ASP A 301 -27.18 4.83 9.39
CA ASP A 301 -25.81 4.34 9.63
C ASP A 301 -25.20 3.77 8.34
N PRO A 302 -24.71 4.64 7.46
CA PRO A 302 -24.11 4.21 6.21
C PRO A 302 -22.76 3.49 6.39
N SER A 303 -22.20 3.43 7.60
CA SER A 303 -20.95 2.69 7.87
C SER A 303 -21.10 1.18 7.67
N LYS A 304 -22.33 0.68 7.70
CA LYS A 304 -22.62 -0.75 7.48
C LYS A 304 -22.20 -1.25 6.11
N VAL A 305 -22.15 -0.38 5.09
CA VAL A 305 -21.66 -0.79 3.74
C VAL A 305 -20.18 -1.18 3.73
N GLU A 306 -19.46 -0.86 4.80
CA GLU A 306 -18.05 -1.24 4.97
C GLU A 306 -17.84 -2.54 5.76
N LYS A 307 -18.90 -3.29 6.10
CA LYS A 307 -18.75 -4.56 6.81
C LYS A 307 -18.11 -5.66 5.97
N PHE A 308 -18.44 -5.72 4.70
CA PHE A 308 -17.91 -6.69 3.75
C PHE A 308 -17.26 -5.99 2.56
N GLN A 309 -16.06 -6.46 2.15
CA GLN A 309 -15.34 -5.89 1.01
C GLN A 309 -14.57 -6.97 0.24
N VAL A 310 -14.69 -6.92 -1.10
CA VAL A 310 -13.81 -7.70 -1.98
C VAL A 310 -12.60 -6.86 -2.38
N LEU A 311 -11.41 -7.45 -2.33
CA LEU A 311 -10.14 -6.83 -2.70
C LEU A 311 -9.49 -7.60 -3.84
N SER A 312 -8.96 -6.87 -4.83
CA SER A 312 -8.14 -7.42 -5.90
C SER A 312 -6.89 -6.55 -6.10
N PRO A 313 -5.75 -7.09 -6.55
CA PRO A 313 -4.56 -6.29 -6.82
C PRO A 313 -4.74 -5.29 -7.96
N VAL A 314 -5.65 -5.54 -8.92
CA VAL A 314 -5.74 -4.83 -10.21
C VAL A 314 -7.16 -4.45 -10.60
N LYS A 315 -7.30 -3.62 -11.65
CA LYS A 315 -8.62 -3.21 -12.20
C LYS A 315 -9.11 -4.06 -13.36
N ASN A 316 -8.28 -4.31 -14.37
CA ASN A 316 -8.72 -4.72 -15.71
C ASN A 316 -8.69 -6.22 -16.04
N PRO A 317 -7.79 -7.08 -15.53
CA PRO A 317 -7.88 -8.51 -15.82
C PRO A 317 -9.17 -9.14 -15.30
N VAL A 318 -9.46 -10.36 -15.74
CA VAL A 318 -10.64 -11.14 -15.34
C VAL A 318 -10.81 -11.21 -13.81
N TRP A 319 -9.71 -11.29 -13.08
CA TRP A 319 -9.67 -11.23 -11.61
C TRP A 319 -9.61 -9.78 -11.07
N GLY A 320 -9.78 -8.80 -11.94
CA GLY A 320 -9.74 -7.38 -11.57
C GLY A 320 -11.06 -6.87 -11.01
N THR A 321 -11.00 -5.71 -10.36
CA THR A 321 -12.17 -5.12 -9.70
C THR A 321 -13.30 -4.81 -10.66
N PHE A 322 -13.01 -4.50 -11.95
CA PHE A 322 -14.04 -4.20 -12.94
C PHE A 322 -14.94 -5.43 -13.19
N GLN A 323 -14.31 -6.58 -13.47
CA GLN A 323 -15.05 -7.81 -13.75
C GLN A 323 -15.79 -8.33 -12.51
N ILE A 324 -15.15 -8.29 -11.34
CA ILE A 324 -15.78 -8.69 -10.08
C ILE A 324 -16.99 -7.80 -9.76
N ASN A 325 -16.90 -6.49 -9.93
CA ASN A 325 -18.03 -5.57 -9.74
C ASN A 325 -19.20 -5.91 -10.70
N SER A 326 -18.91 -6.31 -11.94
CA SER A 326 -19.91 -6.74 -12.90
C SER A 326 -20.63 -8.02 -12.44
N TYR A 327 -19.89 -9.01 -11.90
CA TYR A 327 -20.49 -10.21 -11.33
C TYR A 327 -21.43 -9.88 -10.16
N PHE A 328 -21.00 -9.01 -9.26
CA PHE A 328 -21.84 -8.59 -8.13
C PHE A 328 -23.11 -7.88 -8.58
N GLN A 329 -23.04 -6.99 -9.59
CA GLN A 329 -24.22 -6.34 -10.14
C GLN A 329 -25.16 -7.35 -10.80
N GLU A 330 -24.63 -8.36 -11.49
CA GLU A 330 -25.42 -9.46 -12.06
C GLU A 330 -26.17 -10.22 -10.96
N TRP A 331 -25.49 -10.59 -9.87
CA TRP A 331 -26.06 -11.37 -8.77
C TRP A 331 -27.06 -10.61 -7.91
N VAL A 332 -26.85 -9.30 -7.69
CA VAL A 332 -27.83 -8.46 -6.96
C VAL A 332 -29.01 -8.05 -7.82
N GLY A 333 -28.91 -8.21 -9.14
CA GLY A 333 -29.94 -7.90 -10.12
C GLY A 333 -30.05 -6.40 -10.44
N ILE A 334 -29.68 -6.02 -11.64
CA ILE A 334 -29.81 -4.64 -12.14
C ILE A 334 -31.24 -4.37 -12.57
N ASN A 335 -31.90 -3.39 -11.95
CA ASN A 335 -33.17 -2.88 -12.45
C ASN A 335 -32.93 -1.70 -13.39
N LYS A 336 -33.05 -1.91 -14.70
CA LYS A 336 -32.81 -0.90 -15.75
C LYS A 336 -33.64 0.39 -15.60
N LYS A 337 -34.75 0.36 -14.88
CA LYS A 337 -35.57 1.57 -14.59
C LYS A 337 -34.96 2.43 -13.50
N PHE A 338 -34.30 1.78 -12.54
CA PHE A 338 -33.64 2.42 -11.38
C PHE A 338 -32.13 2.44 -11.54
N SER A 339 -31.63 2.76 -12.74
CA SER A 339 -30.21 2.87 -13.06
C SER A 339 -29.92 4.11 -13.88
N ILE A 340 -28.69 4.61 -13.79
CA ILE A 340 -28.17 5.64 -14.68
C ILE A 340 -26.79 5.24 -15.20
N GLU A 341 -26.48 5.69 -16.39
CA GLU A 341 -25.17 5.54 -16.99
C GLU A 341 -24.28 6.75 -16.62
N ILE A 342 -23.14 6.47 -16.01
CA ILE A 342 -22.06 7.42 -15.76
C ILE A 342 -20.82 6.77 -16.37
N ALA A 343 -20.56 7.04 -17.65
CA ALA A 343 -19.52 6.33 -18.41
C ALA A 343 -18.19 6.25 -17.65
N PRO A 344 -17.51 5.09 -17.62
CA PRO A 344 -17.84 3.83 -18.33
C PRO A 344 -18.74 2.86 -17.54
N ILE A 345 -19.31 3.25 -16.41
CA ILE A 345 -20.11 2.38 -15.55
C ILE A 345 -21.60 2.71 -15.59
N THR A 346 -22.41 1.72 -15.26
CA THR A 346 -23.83 1.90 -14.91
C THR A 346 -24.01 1.67 -13.43
N ILE A 347 -24.64 2.60 -12.71
CA ILE A 347 -24.99 2.46 -11.30
C ILE A 347 -26.49 2.31 -11.13
N SER A 348 -26.90 1.41 -10.27
CA SER A 348 -28.30 1.12 -9.93
C SER A 348 -28.60 1.44 -8.48
N ALA A 349 -29.88 1.60 -8.16
CA ALA A 349 -30.30 1.75 -6.76
C ALA A 349 -29.79 0.57 -5.92
N LEU A 350 -29.23 0.87 -4.76
CA LEU A 350 -28.61 -0.03 -3.80
C LEU A 350 -27.23 -0.59 -4.23
N ASP A 351 -26.64 -0.10 -5.32
CA ASP A 351 -25.25 -0.41 -5.61
C ASP A 351 -24.31 0.21 -4.56
N LYS A 352 -23.29 -0.55 -4.20
CA LYS A 352 -22.17 -0.07 -3.40
C LYS A 352 -21.20 0.69 -4.30
N VAL A 353 -20.82 1.90 -3.90
CA VAL A 353 -20.02 2.83 -4.71
C VAL A 353 -18.90 3.47 -3.92
N ILE A 354 -17.90 4.01 -4.62
CA ILE A 354 -16.74 4.71 -4.06
C ILE A 354 -16.53 6.04 -4.76
N GLN A 355 -16.25 7.08 -3.99
CA GLN A 355 -15.82 8.39 -4.49
C GLN A 355 -14.38 8.32 -4.98
N LEU A 356 -14.09 8.84 -6.18
CA LEU A 356 -12.77 8.75 -6.80
C LEU A 356 -11.90 10.00 -6.62
N LYS A 357 -12.51 11.16 -6.33
CA LYS A 357 -11.82 12.45 -6.20
C LYS A 357 -12.24 13.16 -4.91
N ASN A 358 -11.35 14.02 -4.43
CA ASN A 358 -11.70 14.96 -3.37
C ASN A 358 -12.50 16.11 -3.96
N GLU A 359 -13.73 16.33 -3.52
CA GLU A 359 -14.56 17.45 -3.98
C GLU A 359 -15.41 18.07 -2.85
N ARG A 360 -15.70 19.36 -2.97
CA ARG A 360 -16.74 20.00 -2.18
C ARG A 360 -18.05 19.91 -2.96
N LYS A 361 -19.05 19.29 -2.35
CA LYS A 361 -20.35 19.05 -2.98
C LYS A 361 -21.48 19.42 -2.05
N LYS A 362 -22.48 20.08 -2.59
CA LYS A 362 -23.71 20.38 -1.82
C LYS A 362 -24.57 19.14 -1.76
N SER A 363 -25.02 18.80 -0.55
CA SER A 363 -26.04 17.77 -0.37
C SER A 363 -27.39 18.23 -0.93
N THR A 364 -28.35 17.33 -1.05
CA THR A 364 -29.73 17.68 -1.43
C THR A 364 -30.39 18.63 -0.44
N SER A 365 -29.93 18.67 0.83
CA SER A 365 -30.34 19.65 1.85
C SER A 365 -29.59 20.98 1.76
N LYS A 366 -28.82 21.21 0.68
CA LYS A 366 -28.00 22.42 0.41
C LYS A 366 -26.82 22.65 1.37
N GLU A 367 -26.51 21.71 2.23
CA GLU A 367 -25.32 21.75 3.08
C GLU A 367 -24.07 21.41 2.25
N GLU A 368 -23.05 22.24 2.35
CA GLU A 368 -21.77 22.00 1.72
C GLU A 368 -20.96 20.96 2.52
N CYS A 369 -20.57 19.87 1.86
CA CYS A 369 -19.82 18.78 2.46
C CYS A 369 -18.57 18.49 1.63
N GLN A 370 -17.54 18.05 2.32
CA GLN A 370 -16.31 17.54 1.70
C GLN A 370 -16.47 16.04 1.45
N LEU A 371 -16.51 15.61 0.21
CA LEU A 371 -16.36 14.22 -0.19
C LEU A 371 -14.87 13.93 -0.40
N SER A 372 -14.44 12.75 0.00
CA SER A 372 -13.05 12.36 -0.03
C SER A 372 -12.82 11.18 -0.97
N ASN A 373 -11.69 11.20 -1.70
CA ASN A 373 -11.25 10.04 -2.46
C ASN A 373 -11.17 8.79 -1.55
N GLY A 374 -11.69 7.67 -2.03
CA GLY A 374 -11.77 6.42 -1.28
C GLY A 374 -12.98 6.29 -0.35
N GLN A 375 -13.84 7.30 -0.23
CA GLN A 375 -15.03 7.26 0.60
C GLN A 375 -16.08 6.34 -0.02
N ILE A 376 -16.49 5.31 0.72
CA ILE A 376 -17.48 4.31 0.27
C ILE A 376 -18.87 4.81 0.60
N GLY A 377 -19.83 4.44 -0.22
CA GLY A 377 -21.24 4.77 -0.03
C GLY A 377 -22.15 3.80 -0.77
N PHE A 378 -23.40 4.16 -0.87
CA PHE A 378 -24.39 3.40 -1.66
C PHE A 378 -25.33 4.33 -2.40
N VAL A 379 -25.87 3.83 -3.50
CA VAL A 379 -26.86 4.52 -4.31
C VAL A 379 -28.21 4.41 -3.62
N ASN A 380 -28.69 5.52 -3.06
CA ASN A 380 -30.01 5.58 -2.41
C ASN A 380 -31.16 5.64 -3.40
N TYR A 381 -30.95 6.32 -4.52
CA TYR A 381 -31.95 6.53 -5.56
C TYR A 381 -31.27 6.62 -6.92
N ALA A 382 -31.85 6.01 -7.93
CA ALA A 382 -31.47 6.20 -9.32
C ALA A 382 -32.71 6.15 -10.21
N ASN A 383 -32.79 7.02 -11.21
CA ASN A 383 -33.90 7.07 -12.15
C ASN A 383 -33.39 7.38 -13.56
N LYS A 384 -33.62 6.46 -14.48
CA LYS A 384 -33.20 6.56 -15.87
C LYS A 384 -33.83 7.76 -16.61
N TRP A 385 -35.08 8.03 -16.32
CA TRP A 385 -35.83 9.11 -16.97
C TRP A 385 -35.39 10.50 -16.52
N GLU A 386 -35.09 10.64 -15.23
CA GLU A 386 -34.55 11.86 -14.65
C GLU A 386 -33.06 12.02 -14.93
N LYS A 387 -32.37 10.99 -15.45
CA LYS A 387 -30.93 10.94 -15.63
C LYS A 387 -30.17 11.31 -14.36
N LYS A 388 -30.72 10.97 -13.21
CA LYS A 388 -30.23 11.39 -11.88
C LYS A 388 -30.14 10.22 -10.93
N SER A 389 -29.11 10.26 -10.10
CA SER A 389 -28.92 9.37 -8.96
C SER A 389 -28.60 10.18 -7.72
N THR A 390 -28.89 9.63 -6.55
CA THR A 390 -28.39 10.16 -5.27
C THR A 390 -27.64 9.09 -4.50
N VAL A 391 -26.53 9.48 -3.90
CA VAL A 391 -25.62 8.63 -3.17
C VAL A 391 -25.50 9.11 -1.73
N VAL A 392 -25.42 8.17 -0.78
CA VAL A 392 -25.12 8.40 0.63
C VAL A 392 -23.76 7.80 0.93
N PHE A 393 -22.88 8.57 1.57
CA PHE A 393 -21.52 8.13 1.88
C PHE A 393 -21.32 7.88 3.37
N THR A 394 -20.43 6.95 3.69
CA THR A 394 -20.00 6.68 5.07
C THR A 394 -19.45 7.96 5.73
N GLY A 395 -19.76 8.13 7.03
CA GLY A 395 -19.40 9.34 7.76
C GLY A 395 -20.27 10.57 7.49
N LEU A 396 -21.28 10.48 6.60
CA LEU A 396 -22.22 11.54 6.27
C LEU A 396 -23.68 11.02 6.30
N PRO A 397 -24.14 10.51 7.46
CA PRO A 397 -25.49 9.95 7.59
C PRO A 397 -26.55 10.98 7.19
N ASN A 398 -27.63 10.52 6.57
CA ASN A 398 -28.76 11.33 6.10
C ASN A 398 -28.44 12.42 5.06
N LYS A 399 -27.17 12.53 4.58
CA LYS A 399 -26.80 13.46 3.52
C LYS A 399 -26.75 12.74 2.18
N ARG A 400 -27.48 13.27 1.19
CA ARG A 400 -27.59 12.70 -0.15
C ARG A 400 -26.91 13.62 -1.15
N PHE A 401 -26.14 13.05 -2.07
CA PHE A 401 -25.39 13.79 -3.10
C PHE A 401 -25.86 13.39 -4.49
N SER A 402 -26.17 14.36 -5.33
CA SER A 402 -26.69 14.10 -6.67
C SER A 402 -25.57 13.83 -7.67
N TYR A 403 -25.78 12.82 -8.50
CA TYR A 403 -24.96 12.46 -9.67
C TYR A 403 -25.86 12.39 -10.90
N TYR A 404 -25.33 12.76 -12.06
CA TYR A 404 -26.10 12.86 -13.30
C TYR A 404 -25.49 11.96 -14.37
N SER A 405 -26.33 11.46 -15.26
CA SER A 405 -25.88 10.65 -16.40
C SER A 405 -24.91 11.44 -17.28
N SER A 406 -23.80 10.82 -17.63
CA SER A 406 -22.78 11.35 -18.54
C SER A 406 -22.43 10.27 -19.57
N LYS A 407 -22.31 10.67 -20.84
CA LYS A 407 -21.99 9.77 -21.96
C LYS A 407 -20.56 9.93 -22.46
N SER A 408 -19.83 10.96 -22.03
CA SER A 408 -18.44 11.18 -22.47
C SER A 408 -17.45 10.54 -21.50
N ASP A 409 -16.47 9.83 -22.03
CA ASP A 409 -15.32 9.33 -21.26
C ASP A 409 -14.47 10.45 -20.64
N GLU A 410 -14.63 11.68 -21.14
CA GLU A 410 -14.05 12.92 -20.60
C GLU A 410 -14.82 13.49 -19.41
N ALA A 411 -16.02 12.99 -19.12
CA ALA A 411 -16.68 13.36 -17.88
C ALA A 411 -15.80 12.91 -16.73
N ASP A 412 -15.43 13.86 -15.89
CA ASP A 412 -14.66 13.68 -14.66
C ASP A 412 -15.30 12.59 -13.78
N ASN A 413 -14.96 11.35 -14.05
CA ASN A 413 -15.48 10.19 -13.32
C ASN A 413 -15.14 10.37 -11.84
N THR A 414 -16.14 10.82 -11.07
CA THR A 414 -15.97 11.06 -9.64
C THR A 414 -16.45 9.89 -8.79
N ILE A 415 -17.09 8.88 -9.40
CA ILE A 415 -17.68 7.72 -8.71
C ILE A 415 -17.43 6.41 -9.48
N ASP A 416 -17.32 5.29 -8.76
CA ASP A 416 -17.13 3.95 -9.32
C ASP A 416 -17.90 2.92 -8.47
N LEU A 417 -18.13 1.72 -9.01
CA LEU A 417 -18.64 0.60 -8.22
C LEU A 417 -17.63 0.15 -7.17
N ALA A 418 -18.10 -0.35 -6.05
CA ALA A 418 -17.26 -0.69 -4.92
C ALA A 418 -17.56 -2.02 -4.21
N TYR A 419 -18.26 -2.95 -4.84
CA TYR A 419 -18.30 -4.32 -4.33
C TYR A 419 -16.89 -4.89 -4.23
N ALA A 420 -16.08 -4.66 -5.27
CA ALA A 420 -14.65 -4.90 -5.27
C ALA A 420 -13.86 -3.59 -5.46
N ILE A 421 -12.80 -3.40 -4.68
CA ILE A 421 -11.85 -2.29 -4.81
C ILE A 421 -10.42 -2.82 -4.88
N THR A 422 -9.49 -2.01 -5.40
CA THR A 422 -8.09 -2.43 -5.40
C THR A 422 -7.51 -2.41 -3.99
N ILE A 423 -6.54 -3.29 -3.72
CA ILE A 423 -5.83 -3.34 -2.43
C ILE A 423 -5.24 -1.97 -2.09
N HIS A 424 -4.71 -1.23 -3.07
CA HIS A 424 -4.24 0.15 -2.87
C HIS A 424 -5.34 1.10 -2.35
N LYS A 425 -6.56 1.01 -2.91
CA LYS A 425 -7.68 1.83 -2.45
C LYS A 425 -8.21 1.43 -1.07
N SER A 426 -7.87 0.24 -0.58
CA SER A 426 -8.22 -0.21 0.76
C SER A 426 -7.29 0.29 1.86
N GLN A 427 -6.14 0.92 1.50
CA GLN A 427 -5.21 1.48 2.49
C GLN A 427 -5.91 2.48 3.42
N GLY A 428 -5.58 2.45 4.70
CA GLY A 428 -6.25 3.23 5.73
C GLY A 428 -7.68 2.80 6.07
N SER A 429 -8.16 1.68 5.45
CA SER A 429 -9.46 1.08 5.70
C SER A 429 -9.32 -0.29 6.33
N ASP A 430 -10.33 -0.70 7.07
CA ASP A 430 -10.48 -2.06 7.56
C ASP A 430 -11.97 -2.45 7.54
N PHE A 431 -12.26 -3.72 7.33
CA PHE A 431 -13.60 -4.25 7.12
C PHE A 431 -13.81 -5.48 8.03
N ASP A 432 -15.05 -5.77 8.41
CA ASP A 432 -15.33 -6.93 9.28
C ASP A 432 -14.97 -8.23 8.55
N THR A 433 -15.47 -8.41 7.34
CA THR A 433 -15.15 -9.54 6.46
C THR A 433 -14.52 -9.05 5.17
N VAL A 434 -13.39 -9.64 4.80
CA VAL A 434 -12.69 -9.33 3.55
C VAL A 434 -12.57 -10.58 2.70
N LEU A 435 -12.88 -10.46 1.43
CA LEU A 435 -12.59 -11.47 0.43
C LEU A 435 -11.46 -10.95 -0.45
N VAL A 436 -10.35 -11.67 -0.54
CA VAL A 436 -9.17 -11.28 -1.32
C VAL A 436 -8.98 -12.23 -2.48
N VAL A 437 -8.93 -11.71 -3.69
CA VAL A 437 -8.61 -12.49 -4.89
C VAL A 437 -7.13 -12.30 -5.23
N LEU A 438 -6.35 -13.38 -5.22
CA LEU A 438 -4.93 -13.39 -5.53
C LEU A 438 -4.65 -14.27 -6.77
N PRO A 439 -4.22 -13.66 -7.90
CA PRO A 439 -3.75 -14.40 -9.06
C PRO A 439 -2.32 -14.90 -8.82
N LYS A 440 -1.94 -16.01 -9.45
CA LYS A 440 -0.59 -16.61 -9.36
C LYS A 440 0.48 -15.75 -10.02
N SER A 441 0.14 -15.13 -11.13
CA SER A 441 1.05 -14.28 -11.87
C SER A 441 0.68 -12.82 -11.74
N GLY A 442 1.64 -11.97 -11.47
CA GLY A 442 1.37 -10.54 -11.51
C GLY A 442 2.62 -9.75 -11.18
N ARG A 443 3.13 -8.98 -12.15
CA ARG A 443 4.14 -7.93 -11.93
C ARG A 443 3.75 -6.93 -10.84
N ILE A 444 2.49 -6.99 -10.36
CA ILE A 444 1.89 -6.08 -9.38
C ILE A 444 1.94 -6.66 -7.96
N LEU A 445 2.06 -7.99 -7.81
CA LEU A 445 2.12 -8.61 -6.50
C LEU A 445 3.46 -8.29 -5.83
N SER A 446 3.40 -7.99 -4.56
CA SER A 446 4.56 -7.78 -3.71
C SER A 446 4.26 -8.25 -2.29
N ARG A 447 5.31 -8.43 -1.51
CA ARG A 447 5.19 -8.77 -0.10
C ARG A 447 4.27 -7.82 0.65
N GLU A 448 4.47 -6.51 0.48
CA GLU A 448 3.69 -5.46 1.13
C GLU A 448 2.24 -5.40 0.65
N LEU A 449 2.00 -5.71 -0.63
CA LEU A 449 0.65 -5.74 -1.18
C LEU A 449 -0.16 -6.88 -0.56
N ILE A 450 0.45 -8.08 -0.47
CA ILE A 450 -0.18 -9.23 0.18
C ILE A 450 -0.39 -8.95 1.67
N TYR A 451 0.63 -8.47 2.38
CA TYR A 451 0.52 -8.06 3.78
C TYR A 451 -0.63 -7.06 4.00
N THR A 452 -0.70 -6.02 3.14
CA THR A 452 -1.76 -5.02 3.23
C THR A 452 -3.14 -5.64 3.04
N ALA A 453 -3.30 -6.55 2.08
CA ALA A 453 -4.58 -7.22 1.82
C ALA A 453 -5.03 -8.07 3.00
N LEU A 454 -4.13 -8.93 3.53
CA LEU A 454 -4.42 -9.83 4.65
C LEU A 454 -4.82 -9.04 5.91
N THR A 455 -4.16 -7.90 6.15
CA THR A 455 -4.40 -7.07 7.35
C THR A 455 -5.63 -6.17 7.26
N ARG A 456 -6.42 -6.21 6.17
CA ARG A 456 -7.69 -5.43 6.05
C ARG A 456 -8.85 -6.06 6.80
N ALA A 457 -8.81 -7.37 7.04
CA ALA A 457 -9.88 -8.08 7.73
C ALA A 457 -9.83 -7.82 9.25
N ARG A 458 -11.00 -7.57 9.83
CA ARG A 458 -11.16 -7.44 11.29
C ARG A 458 -11.53 -8.74 11.95
N LYS A 459 -12.40 -9.52 11.32
CA LYS A 459 -13.02 -10.72 11.89
C LYS A 459 -12.80 -11.96 11.04
N LYS A 460 -12.95 -11.82 9.72
CA LYS A 460 -12.89 -12.95 8.80
C LYS A 460 -12.21 -12.58 7.49
N LEU A 461 -11.29 -13.41 7.07
CA LEU A 461 -10.62 -13.34 5.78
C LEU A 461 -11.01 -14.55 4.93
N ILE A 462 -11.52 -14.29 3.74
CA ILE A 462 -11.77 -15.29 2.71
C ILE A 462 -10.73 -15.07 1.62
N LEU A 463 -9.85 -16.03 1.39
CA LEU A 463 -8.74 -15.92 0.47
C LEU A 463 -8.97 -16.82 -0.74
N LEU A 464 -9.13 -16.23 -1.93
CA LEU A 464 -9.23 -16.95 -3.19
C LEU A 464 -7.87 -16.91 -3.89
N ILE A 465 -7.19 -18.05 -3.94
CA ILE A 465 -5.83 -18.19 -4.48
C ILE A 465 -5.90 -18.95 -5.80
N GLN A 466 -5.22 -18.44 -6.84
CA GLN A 466 -5.10 -19.16 -8.10
C GLN A 466 -4.18 -20.38 -7.93
N ASP A 467 -4.57 -21.54 -8.44
CA ASP A 467 -3.94 -22.85 -8.36
C ASP A 467 -3.83 -23.36 -6.90
N ASN A 468 -2.72 -23.04 -6.21
CA ASN A 468 -2.44 -23.49 -4.86
C ASN A 468 -1.60 -22.46 -4.07
N ILE A 469 -1.45 -22.66 -2.76
CA ILE A 469 -0.73 -21.71 -1.89
C ILE A 469 0.79 -21.68 -2.09
N SER A 470 1.39 -22.69 -2.72
CA SER A 470 2.84 -22.86 -2.75
C SER A 470 3.57 -21.66 -3.39
N TRP A 471 2.99 -21.05 -4.42
CA TRP A 471 3.59 -19.86 -5.05
C TRP A 471 3.55 -18.62 -4.12
N LEU A 472 2.62 -18.57 -3.19
CA LEU A 472 2.51 -17.45 -2.24
C LEU A 472 3.72 -17.39 -1.30
N ILE A 473 4.35 -18.54 -1.00
CA ILE A 473 5.56 -18.62 -0.18
C ILE A 473 6.71 -17.83 -0.79
N GLU A 474 6.80 -17.76 -2.13
CA GLU A 474 7.83 -16.96 -2.81
C GLU A 474 7.76 -15.49 -2.42
N TYR A 475 6.55 -14.96 -2.21
CA TYR A 475 6.35 -13.55 -1.84
C TYR A 475 6.71 -13.23 -0.38
N THR A 476 7.04 -14.22 0.44
CA THR A 476 7.59 -13.97 1.79
C THR A 476 9.06 -13.53 1.75
N LYS A 477 9.75 -13.81 0.64
CA LYS A 477 11.16 -13.52 0.45
C LYS A 477 11.43 -12.01 0.33
N PRO A 478 12.60 -11.52 0.81
CA PRO A 478 12.98 -10.11 0.71
C PRO A 478 12.99 -9.56 -0.72
N GLN A 479 13.33 -10.40 -1.70
CA GLN A 479 13.34 -10.05 -3.13
C GLN A 479 11.98 -9.61 -3.67
N MET A 480 10.89 -10.03 -3.04
CA MET A 480 9.52 -9.68 -3.41
C MET A 480 9.03 -8.39 -2.73
N SER A 481 9.88 -7.74 -1.94
CA SER A 481 9.59 -6.47 -1.28
C SER A 481 9.74 -5.29 -2.23
N VAL A 482 8.67 -4.54 -2.45
CA VAL A 482 8.72 -3.25 -3.15
C VAL A 482 9.41 -2.19 -2.29
N LEU A 483 9.27 -2.26 -0.97
CA LEU A 483 9.97 -1.37 -0.04
C LEU A 483 11.48 -1.55 -0.14
N ALA A 484 11.98 -2.79 -0.16
CA ALA A 484 13.40 -3.08 -0.29
C ALA A 484 13.99 -2.57 -1.62
N LYS A 485 13.21 -2.64 -2.71
CA LYS A 485 13.61 -2.16 -4.05
C LYS A 485 13.63 -0.64 -4.18
N ARG A 486 13.01 0.12 -3.27
CA ARG A 486 13.01 1.58 -3.33
C ARG A 486 14.31 2.14 -2.77
N ASN A 487 15.13 2.71 -3.63
CA ASN A 487 16.31 3.44 -3.20
C ASN A 487 15.93 4.77 -2.52
N THR A 488 16.58 5.04 -1.40
CA THR A 488 16.41 6.28 -0.66
C THR A 488 17.73 6.66 0.00
N ASN A 489 18.03 7.94 0.04
CA ASN A 489 19.19 8.51 0.73
C ASN A 489 18.77 9.49 1.83
N LEU A 490 17.54 9.36 2.34
CA LEU A 490 17.02 10.23 3.39
C LEU A 490 17.91 10.21 4.65
N PHE A 491 18.50 9.04 4.93
CA PHE A 491 19.53 8.87 5.97
C PHE A 491 20.76 8.21 5.35
N SER A 492 21.95 8.70 5.68
CA SER A 492 23.24 8.18 5.20
C SER A 492 23.49 6.71 5.60
N THR A 493 22.77 6.24 6.60
CA THR A 493 22.77 4.86 7.11
C THR A 493 21.46 4.15 6.83
N SER A 494 20.80 4.45 5.69
CA SER A 494 19.64 3.66 5.29
C SER A 494 20.05 2.19 5.28
N VAL A 495 19.56 1.43 6.24
CA VAL A 495 19.79 0.00 6.30
C VAL A 495 19.14 -0.56 5.04
N ARG A 496 19.98 -0.97 4.08
CA ARG A 496 19.52 -1.88 3.03
C ARG A 496 19.04 -3.10 3.79
N GLU A 497 17.78 -3.47 3.68
CA GLU A 497 17.35 -4.81 4.10
C GLU A 497 18.34 -5.77 3.44
N ASP A 498 18.91 -6.64 4.26
CA ASP A 498 19.96 -7.55 3.84
C ASP A 498 19.43 -8.44 2.69
N ILE A 499 19.70 -8.01 1.48
CA ILE A 499 19.44 -8.77 0.25
C ILE A 499 20.64 -9.74 0.05
N SER A 500 21.23 -10.18 1.15
CA SER A 500 22.50 -10.91 1.23
C SER A 500 22.57 -12.23 0.44
N ASN A 501 21.51 -12.59 -0.23
CA ASN A 501 21.49 -13.75 -1.14
C ASN A 501 21.44 -13.39 -2.63
N ILE A 502 21.52 -12.09 -3.00
CA ILE A 502 21.74 -11.70 -4.39
C ILE A 502 23.19 -11.22 -4.50
N PRO A 503 24.08 -11.95 -5.17
CA PRO A 503 25.53 -11.70 -5.16
C PRO A 503 25.96 -10.32 -5.71
N TYR A 504 25.06 -9.52 -6.32
CA TYR A 504 25.44 -8.33 -7.07
C TYR A 504 24.49 -7.12 -6.95
N VAL A 505 23.85 -6.91 -5.82
CA VAL A 505 22.95 -5.75 -5.63
C VAL A 505 23.70 -4.43 -5.41
N GLU A 506 24.97 -4.48 -5.07
CA GLU A 506 25.80 -3.29 -4.91
C GLU A 506 25.97 -2.57 -6.26
N GLY A 507 25.50 -1.34 -6.35
CA GLY A 507 25.56 -0.53 -7.57
C GLY A 507 24.28 -0.46 -8.41
N LEU A 508 23.25 -1.29 -8.19
CA LEU A 508 21.96 -1.17 -8.89
C LEU A 508 21.19 0.08 -8.40
N ILE A 509 21.36 1.20 -9.10
CA ILE A 509 20.82 2.52 -8.66
C ILE A 509 20.04 3.27 -9.75
N HIS A 510 20.12 2.83 -11.00
CA HIS A 510 19.50 3.53 -12.13
C HIS A 510 18.25 2.81 -12.61
N THR A 511 17.12 3.53 -12.66
CA THR A 511 15.85 3.02 -13.19
C THR A 511 15.80 3.15 -14.70
N THR A 512 15.14 2.20 -15.36
CA THR A 512 14.94 2.17 -16.81
C THR A 512 13.46 2.35 -17.19
N LEU A 513 13.17 2.48 -18.49
CA LEU A 513 11.81 2.48 -19.02
C LEU A 513 11.15 1.09 -18.91
N LYS A 514 11.92 -0.01 -18.92
CA LYS A 514 11.39 -1.36 -18.68
C LYS A 514 10.92 -1.45 -17.22
N PRO A 515 9.61 -1.67 -16.96
CA PRO A 515 9.08 -1.67 -15.61
C PRO A 515 9.75 -2.68 -14.69
N GLY A 516 10.27 -2.21 -13.55
CA GLY A 516 10.91 -3.06 -12.54
C GLY A 516 12.38 -3.39 -12.79
N LEU A 517 12.97 -2.91 -13.89
CA LEU A 517 14.39 -3.09 -14.17
C LEU A 517 15.22 -1.93 -13.59
N ILE A 518 16.20 -2.27 -12.77
CA ILE A 518 17.21 -1.35 -12.22
C ILE A 518 18.59 -1.86 -12.66
N VAL A 519 19.42 -0.95 -13.15
CA VAL A 519 20.75 -1.26 -13.71
C VAL A 519 21.87 -0.49 -13.00
N ARG A 520 23.13 -0.85 -13.22
CA ARG A 520 24.29 -0.33 -12.48
C ARG A 520 24.82 0.99 -13.00
N SER A 521 24.75 1.25 -14.29
CA SER A 521 25.34 2.42 -14.92
C SER A 521 24.31 3.21 -15.74
N LYS A 522 24.65 4.48 -16.04
CA LYS A 522 23.85 5.31 -16.93
C LYS A 522 23.86 4.80 -18.37
N SER A 523 24.97 4.20 -18.77
CA SER A 523 25.13 3.61 -20.09
C SER A 523 24.20 2.41 -20.27
N GLU A 524 24.09 1.56 -19.25
CA GLU A 524 23.15 0.44 -19.25
C GLU A 524 21.67 0.91 -19.24
N VAL A 525 21.36 2.09 -18.65
CA VAL A 525 20.02 2.69 -18.77
C VAL A 525 19.70 3.01 -20.23
N ILE A 526 20.66 3.58 -20.96
CA ILE A 526 20.46 3.95 -22.37
C ILE A 526 20.23 2.69 -23.21
N ILE A 527 21.05 1.65 -23.02
CA ILE A 527 20.92 0.36 -23.72
C ILE A 527 19.58 -0.27 -23.40
N ALA A 528 19.25 -0.43 -22.11
CA ALA A 528 17.99 -1.04 -21.67
C ALA A 528 16.75 -0.31 -22.19
N ASN A 529 16.79 1.03 -22.23
CA ASN A 529 15.69 1.83 -22.74
C ASN A 529 15.50 1.67 -24.26
N ILE A 530 16.58 1.66 -25.03
CA ILE A 530 16.53 1.43 -26.48
C ILE A 530 15.98 0.04 -26.77
N LEU A 531 16.47 -0.99 -26.10
CA LEU A 531 15.97 -2.36 -26.23
C LEU A 531 14.46 -2.45 -25.91
N TYR A 532 14.04 -1.81 -24.83
CA TYR A 532 12.63 -1.80 -24.42
C TYR A 532 11.74 -1.06 -25.43
N GLU A 533 12.18 0.10 -25.95
CA GLU A 533 11.43 0.87 -26.96
C GLU A 533 11.32 0.14 -28.30
N ARG A 534 12.34 -0.68 -28.66
CA ARG A 534 12.33 -1.52 -29.85
C ARG A 534 11.56 -2.84 -29.66
N GLY A 535 11.09 -3.11 -28.43
CA GLY A 535 10.33 -4.31 -28.12
C GLY A 535 11.16 -5.60 -28.05
N ILE A 536 12.49 -5.46 -27.95
CA ILE A 536 13.42 -6.59 -27.81
C ILE A 536 13.36 -7.09 -26.36
N ASP A 537 13.10 -8.38 -26.20
CA ASP A 537 13.10 -9.00 -24.87
C ASP A 537 14.53 -9.40 -24.48
N PHE A 538 14.89 -9.16 -23.21
CA PHE A 538 16.21 -9.43 -22.68
C PHE A 538 16.18 -9.73 -21.19
N GLU A 539 17.15 -10.49 -20.72
CA GLU A 539 17.47 -10.69 -19.30
C GLU A 539 18.70 -9.87 -18.93
N TYR A 540 18.60 -9.11 -17.85
CA TYR A 540 19.69 -8.31 -17.31
C TYR A 540 20.45 -9.14 -16.24
N GLU A 541 21.79 -9.18 -16.32
CA GLU A 541 22.68 -9.92 -15.41
C GLU A 541 22.30 -11.41 -15.22
N ARG A 542 21.95 -12.12 -16.30
CA ARG A 542 21.74 -13.57 -16.27
C ARG A 542 23.05 -14.30 -16.02
N MET A 543 23.10 -15.14 -14.98
CA MET A 543 24.29 -15.94 -14.67
C MET A 543 24.49 -17.06 -15.69
N ILE A 544 25.69 -17.14 -16.24
CA ILE A 544 26.17 -18.25 -17.08
C ILE A 544 27.17 -19.07 -16.27
N GLU A 545 26.96 -20.38 -16.21
CA GLU A 545 27.86 -21.32 -15.52
C GLU A 545 28.33 -22.43 -16.46
N ASP A 546 29.65 -22.62 -16.54
CA ASP A 546 30.26 -23.74 -17.22
C ASP A 546 31.45 -24.28 -16.42
N ASN A 547 31.48 -25.59 -16.20
CA ASN A 547 32.55 -26.31 -15.48
C ASN A 547 32.95 -25.68 -14.13
N GLY A 548 31.95 -25.15 -13.38
CA GLY A 548 32.15 -24.51 -12.08
C GLY A 548 32.71 -23.09 -12.14
N ARG A 549 32.92 -22.53 -13.33
CA ARG A 549 33.18 -21.10 -13.52
C ARG A 549 31.88 -20.38 -13.82
N ARG A 550 31.75 -19.15 -13.30
CA ARG A 550 30.54 -18.33 -13.41
C ARG A 550 30.88 -16.98 -14.00
N CYS A 551 30.02 -16.51 -14.89
CA CYS A 551 30.11 -15.20 -15.50
C CYS A 551 28.71 -14.58 -15.60
N ILE A 552 28.63 -13.26 -15.53
CA ILE A 552 27.37 -12.53 -15.58
C ILE A 552 27.54 -11.45 -16.66
N PRO A 553 26.94 -11.62 -17.85
CA PRO A 553 26.88 -10.58 -18.86
C PRO A 553 25.85 -9.49 -18.46
N ASP A 554 26.03 -8.28 -18.98
CA ASP A 554 25.11 -7.19 -18.69
C ASP A 554 23.71 -7.48 -19.28
N PHE A 555 23.64 -7.94 -20.53
CA PHE A 555 22.38 -8.30 -21.18
C PHE A 555 22.52 -9.66 -21.88
N THR A 556 21.44 -10.45 -21.79
CA THR A 556 21.35 -11.75 -22.49
C THR A 556 20.04 -11.78 -23.28
N PHE A 557 20.13 -12.27 -24.52
CA PHE A 557 19.02 -12.47 -25.46
C PHE A 557 18.99 -13.96 -25.87
N GLU A 558 17.90 -14.38 -26.50
CA GLU A 558 17.79 -15.70 -27.12
C GLU A 558 17.56 -15.52 -28.61
N ASP A 559 18.36 -16.23 -29.45
CA ASP A 559 18.13 -16.25 -30.90
C ASP A 559 16.89 -17.09 -31.27
N ALA A 560 16.55 -17.12 -32.56
CA ALA A 560 15.41 -17.90 -33.07
C ALA A 560 15.49 -19.42 -32.78
N SER A 561 16.66 -19.93 -32.40
CA SER A 561 16.91 -21.34 -32.01
C SER A 561 16.85 -21.54 -30.50
N GLY A 562 16.77 -20.46 -29.71
CA GLY A 562 16.84 -20.45 -28.25
C GLY A 562 18.25 -20.45 -27.70
N ASP A 563 19.28 -20.22 -28.56
CA ASP A 563 20.65 -20.11 -28.11
C ASP A 563 20.95 -18.69 -27.58
N PRO A 564 21.70 -18.55 -26.46
CA PRO A 564 21.91 -17.24 -25.85
C PRO A 564 22.92 -16.38 -26.63
N ILE A 565 22.54 -15.09 -26.80
CA ILE A 565 23.40 -14.02 -27.31
C ILE A 565 23.71 -13.08 -26.15
N LEU A 566 24.95 -12.62 -26.03
CA LEU A 566 25.41 -11.81 -24.92
C LEU A 566 25.79 -10.40 -25.36
N TRP A 567 25.55 -9.42 -24.48
CA TRP A 567 26.04 -8.06 -24.65
C TRP A 567 26.66 -7.55 -23.33
N GLU A 568 27.90 -7.04 -23.46
CA GLU A 568 28.68 -6.42 -22.38
C GLU A 568 28.92 -4.93 -22.68
N HIS A 569 28.72 -4.09 -21.67
CA HIS A 569 29.05 -2.67 -21.75
C HIS A 569 30.29 -2.36 -20.90
N LEU A 570 31.33 -1.84 -21.51
CA LEU A 570 32.66 -1.69 -20.91
C LEU A 570 32.91 -0.22 -20.53
N GLY A 571 32.47 0.18 -19.31
CA GLY A 571 32.48 1.59 -18.85
C GLY A 571 33.81 2.10 -18.29
N MET A 572 34.84 1.26 -18.06
CA MET A 572 36.08 1.65 -17.36
C MET A 572 37.34 1.03 -17.92
N LEU A 573 37.50 0.91 -19.24
CA LEU A 573 38.67 0.27 -19.87
C LEU A 573 39.98 1.04 -19.63
N ASP A 574 39.94 2.29 -19.19
CA ASP A 574 41.10 3.09 -18.78
C ASP A 574 41.72 2.58 -17.48
N ASN A 575 40.92 1.89 -16.64
CA ASN A 575 41.39 1.27 -15.41
C ASN A 575 42.12 -0.07 -15.73
N PRO A 576 43.43 -0.20 -15.44
CA PRO A 576 44.18 -1.41 -15.76
C PRO A 576 43.63 -2.69 -15.12
N ALA A 577 43.11 -2.60 -13.87
CA ALA A 577 42.56 -3.75 -13.16
C ALA A 577 41.22 -4.19 -13.79
N TYR A 578 40.39 -3.23 -14.25
CA TYR A 578 39.13 -3.51 -14.96
C TYR A 578 39.41 -4.18 -16.33
N ARG A 579 40.42 -3.67 -17.07
CA ARG A 579 40.84 -4.23 -18.34
C ARG A 579 41.31 -5.68 -18.19
N GLU A 580 42.15 -5.97 -17.20
CA GLU A 580 42.60 -7.35 -16.90
C GLU A 580 41.42 -8.27 -16.53
N SER A 581 40.46 -7.75 -15.78
CA SER A 581 39.24 -8.50 -15.44
C SER A 581 38.40 -8.82 -16.68
N TRP A 582 38.23 -7.82 -17.56
CA TRP A 582 37.53 -8.01 -18.83
C TRP A 582 38.22 -9.03 -19.74
N GLU A 583 39.55 -8.97 -19.90
CA GLU A 583 40.30 -9.95 -20.68
C GLU A 583 40.06 -11.38 -20.20
N LYS A 584 40.09 -11.62 -18.90
CA LYS A 584 39.78 -12.93 -18.30
C LYS A 584 38.32 -13.35 -18.56
N LYS A 585 37.39 -12.44 -18.50
CA LYS A 585 35.97 -12.68 -18.79
C LYS A 585 35.75 -13.02 -20.26
N ARG A 586 36.38 -12.26 -21.16
CA ARG A 586 36.35 -12.49 -22.61
C ARG A 586 36.95 -13.86 -22.99
N ASP A 587 38.07 -14.23 -22.38
CA ASP A 587 38.70 -15.53 -22.61
C ASP A 587 37.81 -16.68 -22.12
N PHE A 588 37.09 -16.48 -21.03
CA PHE A 588 36.09 -17.43 -20.56
C PHE A 588 34.93 -17.55 -21.56
N TYR A 589 34.33 -16.46 -22.04
CA TYR A 589 33.30 -16.49 -23.07
C TYR A 589 33.76 -17.24 -24.32
N LYS A 590 34.94 -16.94 -24.78
CA LYS A 590 35.54 -17.64 -25.94
C LYS A 590 35.68 -19.14 -25.69
N SER A 591 36.06 -19.55 -24.47
CA SER A 591 36.24 -20.96 -24.11
C SER A 591 34.93 -21.76 -24.10
N ILE A 592 33.80 -21.10 -23.96
CA ILE A 592 32.45 -21.70 -23.94
C ILE A 592 31.65 -21.41 -25.22
N GLY A 593 32.32 -20.94 -26.30
CA GLY A 593 31.74 -20.84 -27.63
C GLY A 593 31.16 -19.48 -28.01
N TYR A 594 31.32 -18.44 -27.19
CA TYR A 594 30.89 -17.08 -27.57
C TYR A 594 31.98 -16.39 -28.40
N ILE A 595 31.58 -15.83 -29.53
CA ILE A 595 32.44 -15.17 -30.50
C ILE A 595 32.02 -13.70 -30.64
N GLU A 596 32.98 -12.80 -30.42
CA GLU A 596 32.74 -11.36 -30.51
C GLU A 596 32.31 -10.97 -31.93
N GLY A 597 31.22 -10.18 -32.03
CA GLY A 597 30.60 -9.79 -33.29
C GLY A 597 29.64 -10.82 -33.91
N VAL A 598 29.50 -12.03 -33.31
CA VAL A 598 28.56 -13.08 -33.74
C VAL A 598 27.47 -13.30 -32.69
N ASN A 599 27.81 -13.79 -31.51
CA ASN A 599 26.92 -14.04 -30.39
C ASN A 599 27.41 -13.43 -29.06
N LEU A 600 28.45 -12.61 -29.11
CA LEU A 600 28.92 -11.72 -28.05
C LEU A 600 29.12 -10.33 -28.63
N PHE A 601 28.38 -9.35 -28.14
CA PHE A 601 28.48 -7.95 -28.51
C PHE A 601 29.09 -7.13 -27.37
N THR A 602 29.86 -6.10 -27.70
CA THR A 602 30.49 -5.20 -26.74
C THR A 602 30.29 -3.75 -27.15
N THR A 603 30.03 -2.88 -26.19
CA THR A 603 30.07 -1.41 -26.34
C THR A 603 31.01 -0.83 -25.29
N VAL A 604 31.58 0.34 -25.55
CA VAL A 604 32.62 0.94 -24.71
C VAL A 604 32.27 2.40 -24.42
N ASP A 605 32.45 2.86 -23.17
CA ASP A 605 32.50 4.30 -22.88
C ASP A 605 33.83 4.89 -23.37
N HIS A 606 33.76 6.07 -24.00
CA HIS A 606 34.96 6.80 -24.41
C HIS A 606 35.70 7.40 -23.20
N GLU A 607 37.01 7.74 -23.39
CA GLU A 607 37.87 8.30 -22.32
C GLU A 607 37.30 9.54 -21.59
N ASN A 608 36.40 10.28 -22.25
CA ASN A 608 35.70 11.42 -21.65
C ASN A 608 34.40 11.05 -20.94
N GLY A 609 34.08 9.76 -20.81
CA GLY A 609 32.83 9.26 -20.20
C GLY A 609 31.59 9.43 -21.09
N SER A 610 31.79 9.72 -22.39
CA SER A 610 30.66 9.74 -23.34
C SER A 610 30.37 8.36 -23.89
N ILE A 611 29.10 8.09 -24.16
CA ILE A 611 28.59 6.90 -24.80
C ILE A 611 28.19 7.19 -26.24
N ASP A 612 28.49 6.32 -27.18
CA ASP A 612 28.05 6.44 -28.56
C ASP A 612 26.72 5.71 -28.78
N SER A 613 25.65 6.48 -28.83
CA SER A 613 24.30 5.92 -29.08
C SER A 613 24.13 5.37 -30.51
N THR A 614 25.01 5.76 -31.45
CA THR A 614 25.00 5.24 -32.83
C THR A 614 25.54 3.82 -32.85
N GLU A 615 26.59 3.55 -32.07
CA GLU A 615 27.16 2.20 -31.91
C GLU A 615 26.16 1.27 -31.25
N ILE A 616 25.47 1.76 -30.19
CA ILE A 616 24.40 1.00 -29.54
C ILE A 616 23.27 0.67 -30.50
N ALA A 617 22.80 1.66 -31.28
CA ALA A 617 21.76 1.44 -32.28
C ALA A 617 22.14 0.40 -33.33
N ALA A 618 23.41 0.44 -33.81
CA ALA A 618 23.90 -0.53 -34.78
C ALA A 618 23.97 -1.97 -34.24
N ILE A 619 24.21 -2.14 -32.93
CA ILE A 619 24.14 -3.46 -32.28
C ILE A 619 22.68 -3.89 -32.14
N VAL A 620 21.76 -2.97 -31.75
CA VAL A 620 20.33 -3.25 -31.64
C VAL A 620 19.78 -3.71 -33.00
N ASP A 621 20.13 -3.01 -34.11
CA ASP A 621 19.71 -3.41 -35.45
C ASP A 621 20.19 -4.82 -35.82
N LYS A 622 21.42 -5.19 -35.43
CA LYS A 622 21.93 -6.56 -35.62
C LYS A 622 21.20 -7.59 -34.76
N LEU A 623 20.83 -7.22 -33.54
CA LEU A 623 20.06 -8.12 -32.66
C LEU A 623 18.67 -8.38 -33.21
N GLU A 624 18.02 -7.37 -33.79
CA GLU A 624 16.70 -7.52 -34.44
C GLU A 624 16.75 -8.55 -35.59
N ASP A 625 17.88 -8.64 -36.29
CA ASP A 625 18.08 -9.63 -37.37
C ASP A 625 18.38 -11.05 -36.86
N LEU A 626 18.83 -11.20 -35.58
CA LEU A 626 19.25 -12.49 -35.00
C LEU A 626 18.19 -13.14 -34.12
N ILE A 627 17.29 -12.34 -33.53
CA ILE A 627 16.24 -12.75 -32.62
C ILE A 627 14.92 -12.93 -33.38
#